data_cd0dff3510e268eb9079aee3ed7f4a72
#
_entry.id   cd0dff3510e268eb9079aee3ed7f4a72
#
_cell.length_a   1.000
_cell.length_b   1.000
_cell.length_c   1.000
_cell.angle_alpha   90.00
_cell.angle_beta   90.00
_cell.angle_gamma   90.00
#
_symmetry.space_group_name_H-M   'P 1'
#
loop_
_entity.id
_entity.type
_entity.pdbx_description
1 polymer ?
#
loop_
_entity_poly.entity_id
_entity_poly.type
_entity_poly.pdbx_seq_one_letter_code
_entity_poly.pdbx_strand_id
1 'polypeptide(L)'
;MPVAHTAAPKPLVLIILDGFGHSDSPDFNAIHAARKPVYDRLLATQPHGLISGSGMDVGLPDGQMGNSEVGHMNLGAGRVVYQDFTRVTKAIRDGEFFANPTICAAVDKAVGAGKAVHILGLLSDGGVHSHQDHLVAMAELAAQRGAEKIYLHAFLDGRDTPPKSAQSSIELLQATFTRLGKGRIASLIGRYFAMDRDNRWDRVQQAYELIVDGKAEYRSDYAVDGLIAAYERGESDEFVKATGIGEPVRVEDGDAVVFMNFRADRARELTRCFVEPGFKEFERARVPQLAEFVMLTQYAASIPAPAAFAPEALTNVLGEYLANNGKTQLRIAETEKYAHVTFFFSGGREEPFPGEERILIPSPQVATYDLKPEMSAPEVTDRIVEAIENQRYDVIVVNYANGDMVGHTGVFEAAVKAVECLDSCVGRIVEALDKVGGEALLTADHGNVEQMEDAMTGQAHTAHTCEPVPFIYIGKRNVSIREGGVLADVAPTMLTLLGMPVPQEMTGRSIVELN
;
A
#
# COMPACT_ATOMS: atom_id res chain seq x y z
N MET A 1 -42.73 -1.11 20.40
CA MET A 1 -43.23 -0.21 19.35
C MET A 1 -42.33 -0.42 18.17
N PRO A 2 -42.82 -0.55 16.94
CA PRO A 2 -41.91 -0.65 15.80
C PRO A 2 -41.17 0.68 15.65
N VAL A 3 -39.84 0.59 15.62
CA VAL A 3 -38.97 1.73 15.31
C VAL A 3 -39.41 2.23 13.93
N ALA A 4 -39.84 3.48 13.86
CA ALA A 4 -40.14 4.11 12.59
C ALA A 4 -38.85 4.10 11.76
N HIS A 5 -38.79 3.31 10.69
CA HIS A 5 -37.73 3.38 9.69
C HIS A 5 -37.79 4.79 9.11
N THR A 6 -36.98 5.70 9.61
CA THR A 6 -36.73 6.97 8.92
C THR A 6 -36.20 6.63 7.53
N ALA A 7 -36.80 7.24 6.48
CA ALA A 7 -36.36 7.00 5.12
C ALA A 7 -34.85 7.24 4.99
N ALA A 8 -34.19 6.41 4.18
CA ALA A 8 -32.76 6.58 3.91
C ALA A 8 -32.49 8.00 3.38
N PRO A 9 -31.39 8.64 3.80
CA PRO A 9 -31.04 9.98 3.33
C PRO A 9 -30.84 10.00 1.81
N LYS A 10 -31.23 11.09 1.18
CA LYS A 10 -30.98 11.30 -0.26
C LYS A 10 -30.68 12.78 -0.51
N PRO A 11 -29.43 13.10 -0.90
CA PRO A 11 -28.29 12.16 -0.97
C PRO A 11 -27.60 11.94 0.37
N LEU A 12 -26.77 10.88 0.44
CA LEU A 12 -25.70 10.74 1.42
C LEU A 12 -24.40 11.19 0.75
N VAL A 13 -23.73 12.20 1.32
CA VAL A 13 -22.48 12.75 0.77
C VAL A 13 -21.28 12.30 1.62
N LEU A 14 -20.25 11.75 1.00
CA LEU A 14 -18.94 11.58 1.62
C LEU A 14 -18.04 12.74 1.19
N ILE A 15 -17.66 13.57 2.14
CA ILE A 15 -16.76 14.70 1.96
C ILE A 15 -15.39 14.30 2.47
N ILE A 16 -14.40 14.21 1.56
CA ILE A 16 -13.02 13.87 1.89
C ILE A 16 -12.18 15.15 1.77
N LEU A 17 -11.68 15.65 2.89
CA LEU A 17 -10.73 16.76 2.94
C LEU A 17 -9.31 16.18 2.89
N ASP A 18 -8.73 16.10 1.69
CA ASP A 18 -7.43 15.47 1.48
C ASP A 18 -6.32 16.18 2.26
N GLY A 19 -5.52 15.42 3.01
CA GLY A 19 -4.43 15.97 3.80
C GLY A 19 -4.86 16.80 5.03
N PHE A 20 -6.03 16.49 5.63
CA PHE A 20 -6.60 17.23 6.74
C PHE A 20 -6.60 16.37 8.02
N GLY A 21 -5.47 16.33 8.73
CA GLY A 21 -5.31 15.60 9.98
C GLY A 21 -5.81 16.36 11.20
N HIS A 22 -5.63 15.78 12.37
CA HIS A 22 -5.95 16.38 13.65
C HIS A 22 -4.75 16.39 14.57
N SER A 23 -4.39 17.57 15.06
CA SER A 23 -3.38 17.75 16.10
C SER A 23 -3.85 18.77 17.12
N ASP A 24 -3.62 18.47 18.40
CA ASP A 24 -3.92 19.41 19.50
C ASP A 24 -2.89 20.55 19.58
N SER A 25 -1.73 20.41 18.94
CA SER A 25 -0.73 21.48 18.88
C SER A 25 -1.20 22.66 18.01
N PRO A 26 -1.15 23.88 18.52
CA PRO A 26 -1.45 25.05 17.70
C PRO A 26 -0.27 25.49 16.82
N ASP A 27 0.95 25.01 17.11
CA ASP A 27 2.17 25.46 16.48
C ASP A 27 2.24 24.98 15.03
N PHE A 28 2.36 25.91 14.09
CA PHE A 28 2.36 25.65 12.65
C PHE A 28 1.26 24.71 12.18
N ASN A 29 0.13 24.74 12.85
CA ASN A 29 -1.09 24.02 12.50
C ASN A 29 -2.03 24.94 11.71
N ALA A 30 -2.12 24.75 10.40
CA ALA A 30 -2.91 25.59 9.53
C ALA A 30 -4.42 25.47 9.83
N ILE A 31 -4.87 24.32 10.30
CA ILE A 31 -6.28 24.12 10.71
C ILE A 31 -6.60 24.93 11.96
N HIS A 32 -5.67 24.91 12.93
CA HIS A 32 -5.85 25.69 14.16
C HIS A 32 -5.84 27.20 13.89
N ALA A 33 -4.97 27.67 13.01
CA ALA A 33 -4.79 29.08 12.68
C ALA A 33 -5.91 29.66 11.79
N ALA A 34 -6.58 28.81 11.01
CA ALA A 34 -7.59 29.23 10.05
C ALA A 34 -8.90 29.70 10.72
N ARG A 35 -9.54 30.70 10.11
CA ARG A 35 -10.91 31.08 10.44
C ARG A 35 -11.88 30.08 9.79
N LYS A 36 -12.44 29.19 10.60
CA LYS A 36 -13.27 28.07 10.13
C LYS A 36 -14.58 27.92 10.91
N PRO A 37 -15.48 28.92 10.86
CA PRO A 37 -16.69 28.97 11.69
C PRO A 37 -17.65 27.80 11.40
N VAL A 38 -17.66 27.25 10.19
CA VAL A 38 -18.51 26.11 9.84
C VAL A 38 -17.99 24.84 10.50
N TYR A 39 -16.70 24.56 10.37
CA TYR A 39 -16.06 23.38 10.98
C TYR A 39 -16.15 23.43 12.51
N ASP A 40 -15.89 24.58 13.12
CA ASP A 40 -16.00 24.77 14.58
C ASP A 40 -17.44 24.54 15.06
N ARG A 41 -18.44 25.01 14.30
CA ARG A 41 -19.85 24.75 14.59
C ARG A 41 -20.21 23.27 14.45
N LEU A 42 -19.71 22.60 13.42
CA LEU A 42 -19.95 21.16 13.22
C LEU A 42 -19.40 20.37 14.39
N LEU A 43 -18.19 20.63 14.84
CA LEU A 43 -17.60 19.99 16.03
C LEU A 43 -18.39 20.28 17.30
N ALA A 44 -18.98 21.46 17.43
CA ALA A 44 -19.78 21.83 18.61
C ALA A 44 -21.19 21.20 18.62
N THR A 45 -21.74 20.84 17.45
CA THR A 45 -23.17 20.50 17.33
C THR A 45 -23.48 19.15 16.73
N GLN A 46 -22.51 18.52 16.05
CA GLN A 46 -22.69 17.25 15.36
C GLN A 46 -21.89 16.12 16.03
N PRO A 47 -22.37 14.88 15.98
CA PRO A 47 -21.61 13.72 16.44
C PRO A 47 -20.31 13.59 15.66
N HIS A 48 -19.19 13.49 16.34
CA HIS A 48 -17.88 13.42 15.73
C HIS A 48 -16.89 12.61 16.54
N GLY A 49 -15.78 12.24 15.92
CA GLY A 49 -14.66 11.51 16.50
C GLY A 49 -13.43 11.61 15.61
N LEU A 50 -12.44 10.83 15.93
CA LEU A 50 -11.21 10.68 15.15
C LEU A 50 -11.08 9.24 14.69
N ILE A 51 -10.54 9.06 13.48
CA ILE A 51 -10.24 7.74 12.90
C ILE A 51 -8.81 7.69 12.41
N SER A 52 -8.22 6.49 12.40
CA SER A 52 -6.85 6.28 11.95
C SER A 52 -6.76 6.23 10.42
N GLY A 53 -5.78 6.94 9.85
CA GLY A 53 -5.47 6.99 8.42
C GLY A 53 -4.02 6.60 8.10
N SER A 54 -3.29 5.91 9.01
CA SER A 54 -1.87 5.61 8.84
C SER A 54 -1.51 4.19 9.32
N GLY A 55 -0.31 3.74 9.01
CA GLY A 55 0.24 2.48 9.49
C GLY A 55 -0.61 1.26 9.16
N MET A 56 -0.60 0.28 10.05
CA MET A 56 -1.32 -0.99 9.86
C MET A 56 -2.82 -0.83 9.67
N ASP A 57 -3.41 0.24 10.18
CA ASP A 57 -4.84 0.53 10.08
C ASP A 57 -5.29 0.83 8.64
N VAL A 58 -4.34 1.12 7.77
CA VAL A 58 -4.58 1.31 6.32
C VAL A 58 -3.79 0.34 5.44
N GLY A 59 -3.15 -0.67 6.04
CA GLY A 59 -2.38 -1.70 5.32
C GLY A 59 -0.95 -1.29 4.97
N LEU A 60 -0.41 -0.29 5.63
CA LEU A 60 0.98 0.16 5.56
C LEU A 60 1.78 -0.36 6.77
N PRO A 61 3.13 -0.35 6.72
CA PRO A 61 3.95 -0.63 7.90
C PRO A 61 3.63 0.27 9.10
N ASP A 62 3.87 -0.24 10.31
CA ASP A 62 3.72 0.55 11.53
C ASP A 62 4.54 1.84 11.46
N GLY A 63 3.94 2.97 11.87
CA GLY A 63 4.56 4.28 11.85
C GLY A 63 4.72 4.93 10.47
N GLN A 64 4.27 4.28 9.41
CA GLN A 64 4.25 4.88 8.08
C GLN A 64 3.02 5.77 7.91
N MET A 65 3.26 7.02 7.48
CA MET A 65 2.19 7.96 7.15
C MET A 65 1.30 7.43 6.03
N GLY A 66 0.01 7.72 6.08
CA GLY A 66 -0.94 7.45 5.01
C GLY A 66 -0.64 8.23 3.73
N ASN A 67 -1.34 7.89 2.67
CA ASN A 67 -1.33 8.62 1.41
C ASN A 67 -2.68 8.51 0.71
N SER A 68 -2.93 9.37 -0.27
CA SER A 68 -4.25 9.45 -0.92
C SER A 68 -4.65 8.17 -1.65
N GLU A 69 -3.71 7.45 -2.28
CA GLU A 69 -4.00 6.20 -2.99
C GLU A 69 -4.50 5.12 -2.02
N VAL A 70 -3.73 4.86 -0.98
CA VAL A 70 -4.06 3.88 0.07
C VAL A 70 -5.32 4.31 0.83
N GLY A 71 -5.43 5.59 1.22
CA GLY A 71 -6.57 6.11 1.94
C GLY A 71 -7.89 5.92 1.19
N HIS A 72 -7.94 6.34 -0.08
CA HIS A 72 -9.15 6.20 -0.92
C HIS A 72 -9.48 4.74 -1.22
N MET A 73 -8.47 3.87 -1.37
CA MET A 73 -8.70 2.45 -1.55
C MET A 73 -9.38 1.83 -0.32
N ASN A 74 -8.91 2.16 0.89
CA ASN A 74 -9.53 1.69 2.13
C ASN A 74 -10.96 2.26 2.32
N LEU A 75 -11.15 3.56 2.05
CA LEU A 75 -12.46 4.22 2.11
C LEU A 75 -13.50 3.53 1.21
N GLY A 76 -13.11 3.18 -0.01
CA GLY A 76 -14.01 2.56 -0.98
C GLY A 76 -14.18 1.05 -0.79
N ALA A 77 -13.15 0.34 -0.33
CA ALA A 77 -13.17 -1.11 -0.17
C ALA A 77 -13.93 -1.58 1.09
N GLY A 78 -14.09 -0.73 2.10
CA GLY A 78 -14.72 -1.12 3.36
C GLY A 78 -13.94 -2.19 4.13
N ARG A 79 -12.66 -2.32 3.83
CA ARG A 79 -11.71 -3.25 4.46
C ARG A 79 -10.31 -2.69 4.40
N VAL A 80 -9.42 -3.12 5.31
CA VAL A 80 -8.01 -2.77 5.23
C VAL A 80 -7.40 -3.50 4.04
N VAL A 81 -6.84 -2.74 3.09
CA VAL A 81 -6.16 -3.26 1.90
C VAL A 81 -4.67 -3.22 2.16
N TYR A 82 -4.11 -4.37 2.51
CA TYR A 82 -2.69 -4.48 2.83
C TYR A 82 -1.82 -4.36 1.58
N GLN A 83 -0.81 -3.49 1.62
CA GLN A 83 0.26 -3.48 0.63
C GLN A 83 1.08 -4.78 0.74
N ASP A 84 1.70 -5.21 -0.35
CA ASP A 84 2.37 -6.52 -0.40
C ASP A 84 3.39 -6.72 0.72
N PHE A 85 4.22 -5.71 1.02
CA PHE A 85 5.15 -5.75 2.15
C PHE A 85 4.43 -6.04 3.48
N THR A 86 3.39 -5.26 3.78
CA THR A 86 2.63 -5.36 5.03
C THR A 86 1.85 -6.66 5.09
N ARG A 87 1.29 -7.10 3.96
CA ARG A 87 0.54 -8.35 3.83
C ARG A 87 1.41 -9.56 4.18
N VAL A 88 2.64 -9.62 3.64
CA VAL A 88 3.59 -10.70 3.94
C VAL A 88 4.06 -10.61 5.40
N THR A 89 4.43 -9.42 5.87
CA THR A 89 4.86 -9.19 7.26
C THR A 89 3.76 -9.60 8.25
N LYS A 90 2.51 -9.23 7.99
CA LYS A 90 1.36 -9.63 8.81
C LYS A 90 1.18 -11.15 8.81
N ALA A 91 1.24 -11.78 7.64
CA ALA A 91 1.11 -13.25 7.54
C ALA A 91 2.21 -13.99 8.33
N ILE A 92 3.44 -13.46 8.35
CA ILE A 92 4.54 -14.01 9.17
C ILE A 92 4.22 -13.84 10.66
N ARG A 93 3.83 -12.65 11.10
CA ARG A 93 3.51 -12.35 12.49
C ARG A 93 2.36 -13.20 13.02
N ASP A 94 1.31 -13.40 12.22
CA ASP A 94 0.11 -14.13 12.60
C ASP A 94 0.27 -15.66 12.40
N GLY A 95 1.41 -16.11 11.85
CA GLY A 95 1.72 -17.53 11.59
C GLY A 95 1.13 -18.09 10.29
N GLU A 96 0.33 -17.33 9.56
CA GLU A 96 -0.31 -17.74 8.30
C GLU A 96 0.70 -18.01 7.19
N PHE A 97 1.83 -17.30 7.19
CA PHE A 97 2.92 -17.53 6.24
C PHE A 97 3.43 -18.96 6.28
N PHE A 98 3.58 -19.54 7.48
CA PHE A 98 4.10 -20.91 7.69
C PHE A 98 3.10 -21.99 7.28
N ALA A 99 1.85 -21.63 7.02
CA ALA A 99 0.80 -22.49 6.49
C ALA A 99 0.42 -22.13 5.04
N ASN A 100 1.15 -21.24 4.37
CA ASN A 100 0.87 -20.85 3.00
C ASN A 100 0.90 -22.08 2.07
N PRO A 101 -0.23 -22.43 1.41
CA PRO A 101 -0.35 -23.70 0.70
C PRO A 101 0.60 -23.80 -0.49
N THR A 102 0.89 -22.70 -1.18
CA THR A 102 1.75 -22.67 -2.35
C THR A 102 3.20 -22.92 -1.98
N ILE A 103 3.72 -22.21 -0.96
CA ILE A 103 5.10 -22.39 -0.49
C ILE A 103 5.27 -23.78 0.13
N CYS A 104 4.32 -24.17 1.00
CA CYS A 104 4.38 -25.47 1.66
C CYS A 104 4.38 -26.62 0.64
N ALA A 105 3.53 -26.57 -0.38
CA ALA A 105 3.50 -27.61 -1.42
C ALA A 105 4.81 -27.70 -2.21
N ALA A 106 5.45 -26.57 -2.53
CA ALA A 106 6.73 -26.55 -3.23
C ALA A 106 7.85 -27.15 -2.39
N VAL A 107 7.94 -26.74 -1.12
CA VAL A 107 8.93 -27.27 -0.17
C VAL A 107 8.72 -28.76 0.06
N ASP A 108 7.48 -29.22 0.27
CA ASP A 108 7.16 -30.62 0.51
C ASP A 108 7.53 -31.52 -0.68
N LYS A 109 7.31 -31.07 -1.92
CA LYS A 109 7.72 -31.79 -3.12
C LYS A 109 9.24 -32.02 -3.14
N ALA A 110 10.03 -30.97 -2.89
CA ALA A 110 11.48 -31.07 -2.85
C ALA A 110 11.97 -31.97 -1.70
N VAL A 111 11.43 -31.74 -0.49
CA VAL A 111 11.78 -32.55 0.71
C VAL A 111 11.44 -34.02 0.51
N GLY A 112 10.25 -34.33 0.00
CA GLY A 112 9.80 -35.68 -0.27
C GLY A 112 10.70 -36.45 -1.28
N ALA A 113 11.36 -35.69 -2.17
CA ALA A 113 12.33 -36.23 -3.13
C ALA A 113 13.80 -36.17 -2.64
N GLY A 114 14.06 -35.73 -1.41
CA GLY A 114 15.43 -35.56 -0.88
C GLY A 114 16.21 -34.41 -1.55
N LYS A 115 15.50 -33.46 -2.14
CA LYS A 115 16.02 -32.34 -2.93
C LYS A 115 16.16 -31.07 -2.10
N ALA A 116 16.76 -30.03 -2.69
CA ALA A 116 17.05 -28.77 -2.05
C ALA A 116 15.91 -27.74 -2.20
N VAL A 117 15.91 -26.78 -1.29
CA VAL A 117 15.11 -25.56 -1.38
C VAL A 117 16.07 -24.38 -1.58
N HIS A 118 15.92 -23.67 -2.70
CA HIS A 118 16.68 -22.47 -3.03
C HIS A 118 15.82 -21.25 -2.76
N ILE A 119 16.35 -20.31 -2.00
CA ILE A 119 15.70 -19.03 -1.68
C ILE A 119 16.43 -17.93 -2.42
N LEU A 120 15.71 -17.15 -3.22
CA LEU A 120 16.22 -15.97 -3.93
C LEU A 120 15.61 -14.71 -3.32
N GLY A 121 16.36 -13.63 -3.22
CA GLY A 121 15.80 -12.35 -2.81
C GLY A 121 16.82 -11.28 -2.46
N LEU A 122 16.34 -10.03 -2.47
CA LEU A 122 17.12 -8.87 -2.03
C LEU A 122 17.26 -8.91 -0.51
N LEU A 123 18.48 -9.06 -0.03
CA LEU A 123 18.80 -9.17 1.39
C LEU A 123 19.14 -7.80 1.97
N SER A 124 18.14 -7.10 2.45
CA SER A 124 18.29 -5.82 3.15
C SER A 124 17.07 -5.53 4.03
N ASP A 125 17.15 -4.50 4.83
CA ASP A 125 16.05 -3.93 5.63
C ASP A 125 15.33 -2.76 4.93
N GLY A 126 15.66 -2.48 3.66
CA GLY A 126 15.11 -1.36 2.90
C GLY A 126 13.60 -1.42 2.65
N GLY A 127 13.02 -2.62 2.55
CA GLY A 127 11.56 -2.80 2.48
C GLY A 127 10.89 -2.31 1.19
N VAL A 128 11.65 -2.07 0.11
CA VAL A 128 11.11 -1.59 -1.18
C VAL A 128 10.79 -2.73 -2.12
N HIS A 129 11.64 -3.71 -2.25
CA HIS A 129 11.48 -4.87 -3.14
C HIS A 129 11.34 -6.19 -2.39
N SER A 130 11.94 -6.28 -1.21
CA SER A 130 12.02 -7.43 -0.33
C SER A 130 12.34 -6.95 1.08
N HIS A 131 12.33 -7.86 2.05
CA HIS A 131 12.78 -7.56 3.41
C HIS A 131 13.53 -8.75 3.99
N GLN A 132 14.61 -8.49 4.72
CA GLN A 132 15.43 -9.55 5.33
C GLN A 132 14.63 -10.48 6.26
N ASP A 133 13.65 -9.96 7.00
CA ASP A 133 12.82 -10.77 7.90
C ASP A 133 11.92 -11.76 7.14
N HIS A 134 11.53 -11.43 5.90
CA HIS A 134 10.80 -12.36 5.04
C HIS A 134 11.70 -13.51 4.59
N LEU A 135 12.98 -13.23 4.32
CA LEU A 135 13.97 -14.26 3.99
C LEU A 135 14.26 -15.18 5.19
N VAL A 136 14.34 -14.60 6.40
CA VAL A 136 14.42 -15.37 7.65
C VAL A 136 13.22 -16.31 7.79
N ALA A 137 12.02 -15.79 7.64
CA ALA A 137 10.79 -16.58 7.74
C ALA A 137 10.72 -17.71 6.71
N MET A 138 11.21 -17.48 5.48
CA MET A 138 11.26 -18.50 4.45
C MET A 138 12.26 -19.62 4.82
N ALA A 139 13.43 -19.28 5.35
CA ALA A 139 14.40 -20.25 5.82
C ALA A 139 13.83 -21.09 6.98
N GLU A 140 13.13 -20.44 7.92
CA GLU A 140 12.45 -21.11 9.03
C GLU A 140 11.35 -22.06 8.54
N LEU A 141 10.52 -21.63 7.58
CA LEU A 141 9.48 -22.46 6.99
C LEU A 141 10.08 -23.71 6.35
N ALA A 142 11.12 -23.55 5.52
CA ALA A 142 11.78 -24.67 4.87
C ALA A 142 12.34 -25.68 5.89
N ALA A 143 12.98 -25.19 6.95
CA ALA A 143 13.52 -26.03 8.02
C ALA A 143 12.41 -26.75 8.81
N GLN A 144 11.32 -26.06 9.17
CA GLN A 144 10.16 -26.64 9.86
C GLN A 144 9.50 -27.75 9.06
N ARG A 145 9.50 -27.64 7.72
CA ARG A 145 8.95 -28.67 6.83
C ARG A 145 9.95 -29.81 6.51
N GLY A 146 11.11 -29.81 7.14
CA GLY A 146 12.07 -30.91 7.05
C GLY A 146 13.09 -30.79 5.92
N ALA A 147 13.26 -29.62 5.31
CA ALA A 147 14.32 -29.41 4.33
C ALA A 147 15.71 -29.52 5.00
N GLU A 148 16.55 -30.44 4.51
CA GLU A 148 17.92 -30.59 4.96
C GLU A 148 18.90 -29.70 4.18
N LYS A 149 18.56 -29.37 2.94
CA LYS A 149 19.37 -28.57 2.02
C LYS A 149 18.61 -27.29 1.73
N ILE A 150 19.01 -26.19 2.39
CA ILE A 150 18.43 -24.86 2.21
C ILE A 150 19.53 -23.91 1.78
N TYR A 151 19.38 -23.30 0.62
CA TYR A 151 20.39 -22.44 0.02
C TYR A 151 19.84 -21.04 -0.25
N LEU A 152 20.40 -20.02 0.39
CA LEU A 152 20.09 -18.63 0.12
C LEU A 152 21.05 -18.08 -0.94
N HIS A 153 20.50 -17.60 -2.03
CA HIS A 153 21.17 -16.78 -3.03
C HIS A 153 20.83 -15.32 -2.74
N ALA A 154 21.69 -14.62 -2.01
CA ALA A 154 21.43 -13.29 -1.54
C ALA A 154 21.77 -12.24 -2.60
N PHE A 155 20.79 -11.43 -2.96
CA PHE A 155 21.02 -10.21 -3.76
C PHE A 155 21.28 -9.04 -2.81
N LEU A 156 22.30 -8.23 -3.10
CA LEU A 156 22.72 -7.14 -2.22
C LEU A 156 22.19 -5.81 -2.73
N ASP A 157 21.77 -4.93 -1.81
CA ASP A 157 21.01 -3.72 -2.09
C ASP A 157 21.91 -2.52 -2.44
N GLY A 158 22.29 -1.71 -1.48
CA GLY A 158 23.11 -0.52 -1.67
C GLY A 158 22.47 0.63 -2.46
N ARG A 159 21.16 0.52 -2.75
CA ARG A 159 20.37 1.54 -3.46
C ARG A 159 19.19 2.04 -2.62
N ASP A 160 18.40 1.13 -2.04
CA ASP A 160 17.33 1.44 -1.11
C ASP A 160 17.88 1.48 0.34
N THR A 161 19.12 1.08 0.51
CA THR A 161 19.93 1.13 1.73
C THR A 161 21.29 1.77 1.42
N PRO A 162 22.09 2.20 2.43
CA PRO A 162 23.41 2.76 2.18
C PRO A 162 24.30 1.83 1.35
N PRO A 163 25.20 2.39 0.51
CA PRO A 163 25.96 1.62 -0.48
C PRO A 163 26.82 0.48 0.06
N LYS A 164 27.21 0.51 1.33
CA LYS A 164 28.02 -0.51 2.02
C LYS A 164 27.42 -0.81 3.39
N SER A 165 26.27 -1.49 3.41
CA SER A 165 25.51 -1.80 4.63
C SER A 165 25.06 -3.27 4.73
N ALA A 166 25.39 -4.10 3.74
CA ALA A 166 24.89 -5.48 3.65
C ALA A 166 25.38 -6.42 4.77
N GLN A 167 26.47 -6.09 5.47
CA GLN A 167 27.08 -6.98 6.44
C GLN A 167 26.11 -7.44 7.54
N SER A 168 25.35 -6.54 8.14
CA SER A 168 24.41 -6.85 9.22
C SER A 168 23.30 -7.82 8.77
N SER A 169 22.82 -7.66 7.55
CA SER A 169 21.80 -8.55 6.97
C SER A 169 22.36 -9.93 6.65
N ILE A 170 23.61 -10.02 6.18
CA ILE A 170 24.32 -11.29 5.98
C ILE A 170 24.50 -12.00 7.32
N GLU A 171 24.97 -11.31 8.35
CA GLU A 171 25.15 -11.85 9.70
C GLU A 171 23.82 -12.37 10.29
N LEU A 172 22.71 -11.65 10.07
CA LEU A 172 21.38 -12.08 10.50
C LEU A 172 21.00 -13.44 9.89
N LEU A 173 21.19 -13.61 8.58
CA LEU A 173 20.87 -14.87 7.90
C LEU A 173 21.85 -16.00 8.29
N GLN A 174 23.14 -15.71 8.49
CA GLN A 174 24.10 -16.68 9.01
C GLN A 174 23.72 -17.17 10.41
N ALA A 175 23.36 -16.25 11.31
CA ALA A 175 22.87 -16.59 12.64
C ALA A 175 21.59 -17.43 12.59
N THR A 176 20.67 -17.09 11.66
CA THR A 176 19.45 -17.85 11.44
C THR A 176 19.76 -19.29 11.02
N PHE A 177 20.59 -19.53 10.03
CA PHE A 177 20.96 -20.88 9.60
C PHE A 177 21.72 -21.65 10.69
N THR A 178 22.58 -20.98 11.48
CA THR A 178 23.24 -21.57 12.63
C THR A 178 22.23 -22.03 13.68
N ARG A 179 21.25 -21.20 14.01
CA ARG A 179 20.16 -21.53 14.95
C ARG A 179 19.29 -22.69 14.44
N LEU A 180 19.00 -22.73 13.15
CA LEU A 180 18.23 -23.81 12.53
C LEU A 180 19.03 -25.13 12.42
N GLY A 181 20.35 -25.06 12.49
CA GLY A 181 21.26 -26.21 12.28
C GLY A 181 21.23 -26.73 10.85
N LYS A 182 20.68 -26.00 9.91
CA LYS A 182 20.46 -26.37 8.50
C LYS A 182 20.54 -25.17 7.59
N GLY A 183 21.01 -25.41 6.37
CA GLY A 183 21.07 -24.38 5.34
C GLY A 183 22.28 -23.45 5.45
N ARG A 184 22.46 -22.62 4.46
CA ARG A 184 23.51 -21.62 4.39
C ARG A 184 23.27 -20.59 3.28
N ILE A 185 24.01 -19.51 3.33
CA ILE A 185 24.17 -18.60 2.19
C ILE A 185 25.06 -19.30 1.16
N ALA A 186 24.57 -19.46 -0.05
CA ALA A 186 25.26 -20.14 -1.14
C ALA A 186 25.97 -19.18 -2.10
N SER A 187 25.45 -17.96 -2.25
CA SER A 187 26.03 -16.97 -3.14
C SER A 187 25.62 -15.54 -2.77
N LEU A 188 26.46 -14.58 -3.17
CA LEU A 188 26.22 -13.15 -3.12
C LEU A 188 26.32 -12.57 -4.53
N ILE A 189 25.41 -11.65 -4.88
CA ILE A 189 25.49 -10.86 -6.09
C ILE A 189 24.72 -9.56 -5.91
N GLY A 190 25.24 -8.46 -6.44
CA GLY A 190 24.58 -7.16 -6.38
C GLY A 190 23.28 -7.13 -7.20
N ARG A 191 22.31 -6.34 -6.74
CA ARG A 191 21.02 -6.16 -7.42
C ARG A 191 21.15 -5.58 -8.85
N TYR A 192 22.23 -4.90 -9.15
CA TYR A 192 22.53 -4.43 -10.50
C TYR A 192 22.49 -5.56 -11.54
N PHE A 193 22.91 -6.76 -11.15
CA PHE A 193 22.90 -7.96 -12.01
C PHE A 193 21.60 -8.76 -11.86
N ALA A 194 21.20 -9.08 -10.62
CA ALA A 194 20.11 -10.00 -10.36
C ALA A 194 18.71 -9.38 -10.48
N MET A 195 18.62 -8.05 -10.46
CA MET A 195 17.36 -7.32 -10.41
C MET A 195 17.27 -6.25 -11.49
N ASP A 196 17.73 -6.58 -12.70
CA ASP A 196 17.54 -5.72 -13.86
C ASP A 196 16.04 -5.62 -14.23
N ARG A 197 15.65 -4.54 -14.91
CA ARG A 197 14.31 -4.34 -15.46
C ARG A 197 14.32 -3.67 -16.85
N ASP A 198 15.51 -3.51 -17.42
CA ASP A 198 15.73 -2.78 -18.66
C ASP A 198 16.19 -3.72 -19.81
N ASN A 199 15.94 -5.05 -19.64
CA ASN A 199 16.33 -6.11 -20.60
C ASN A 199 17.85 -6.17 -20.86
N ARG A 200 18.63 -5.88 -19.81
CA ARG A 200 20.09 -6.03 -19.86
C ARG A 200 20.43 -7.49 -19.50
N TRP A 201 20.17 -8.37 -20.45
CA TRP A 201 20.31 -9.82 -20.29
C TRP A 201 21.73 -10.26 -20.00
N ASP A 202 22.73 -9.48 -20.40
CA ASP A 202 24.15 -9.64 -20.03
C ASP A 202 24.38 -9.60 -18.50
N ARG A 203 23.56 -8.84 -17.78
CA ARG A 203 23.58 -8.76 -16.31
C ARG A 203 22.84 -9.94 -15.70
N VAL A 204 21.61 -10.17 -16.16
CA VAL A 204 20.73 -11.23 -15.63
C VAL A 204 21.34 -12.60 -15.82
N GLN A 205 22.04 -12.84 -16.92
CA GLN A 205 22.75 -14.09 -17.20
C GLN A 205 23.78 -14.43 -16.12
N GLN A 206 24.52 -13.44 -15.63
CA GLN A 206 25.51 -13.67 -14.56
C GLN A 206 24.86 -14.17 -13.27
N ALA A 207 23.69 -13.60 -12.90
CA ALA A 207 22.93 -14.06 -11.74
C ALA A 207 22.36 -15.47 -11.98
N TYR A 208 21.80 -15.73 -13.15
CA TYR A 208 21.27 -17.06 -13.50
C TYR A 208 22.35 -18.14 -13.46
N GLU A 209 23.49 -17.92 -14.09
CA GLU A 209 24.61 -18.87 -14.11
C GLU A 209 25.21 -19.09 -12.71
N LEU A 210 25.27 -18.04 -11.87
CA LEU A 210 25.69 -18.18 -10.47
C LEU A 210 24.75 -19.11 -9.69
N ILE A 211 23.45 -18.91 -9.83
CA ILE A 211 22.44 -19.67 -9.09
C ILE A 211 22.32 -21.09 -9.62
N VAL A 212 22.17 -21.25 -10.94
CA VAL A 212 21.89 -22.57 -11.56
C VAL A 212 23.13 -23.44 -11.67
N ASP A 213 24.26 -22.87 -12.07
CA ASP A 213 25.47 -23.60 -12.37
C ASP A 213 26.57 -23.48 -11.30
N GLY A 214 26.37 -22.61 -10.31
CA GLY A 214 27.41 -22.27 -9.33
C GLY A 214 28.60 -21.53 -9.95
N LYS A 215 28.41 -20.92 -11.11
CA LYS A 215 29.46 -20.19 -11.84
C LYS A 215 29.66 -18.82 -11.21
N ALA A 216 30.73 -18.66 -10.49
CA ALA A 216 31.08 -17.44 -9.79
C ALA A 216 32.40 -16.85 -10.33
N GLU A 217 32.46 -15.52 -10.39
CA GLU A 217 33.71 -14.80 -10.71
C GLU A 217 34.67 -14.84 -9.51
N TYR A 218 34.11 -14.78 -8.30
CA TYR A 218 34.86 -14.85 -7.03
C TYR A 218 34.29 -15.93 -6.12
N ARG A 219 35.13 -16.42 -5.17
CA ARG A 219 34.72 -17.38 -4.15
C ARG A 219 35.26 -16.99 -2.79
N SER A 220 34.53 -17.34 -1.75
CA SER A 220 34.92 -17.17 -0.36
C SER A 220 34.33 -18.33 0.46
N ASP A 221 34.98 -18.74 1.54
CA ASP A 221 34.44 -19.75 2.44
C ASP A 221 33.28 -19.20 3.28
N TYR A 222 33.29 -17.91 3.59
CA TYR A 222 32.27 -17.24 4.41
C TYR A 222 31.71 -16.02 3.69
N ALA A 223 30.40 -15.77 3.90
CA ALA A 223 29.70 -14.70 3.19
C ALA A 223 30.19 -13.28 3.55
N VAL A 224 30.50 -13.04 4.83
CA VAL A 224 31.05 -11.75 5.28
C VAL A 224 32.41 -11.50 4.66
N ASP A 225 33.27 -12.51 4.62
CA ASP A 225 34.61 -12.40 4.00
C ASP A 225 34.50 -12.12 2.49
N GLY A 226 33.54 -12.76 1.82
CA GLY A 226 33.23 -12.50 0.42
C GLY A 226 32.77 -11.06 0.17
N LEU A 227 31.94 -10.50 1.07
CA LEU A 227 31.53 -9.11 1.01
C LEU A 227 32.70 -8.15 1.23
N ILE A 228 33.52 -8.39 2.25
CA ILE A 228 34.70 -7.55 2.56
C ILE A 228 35.66 -7.55 1.36
N ALA A 229 35.92 -8.71 0.77
CA ALA A 229 36.76 -8.80 -0.41
C ALA A 229 36.19 -8.01 -1.62
N ALA A 230 34.87 -7.97 -1.77
CA ALA A 230 34.21 -7.12 -2.79
C ALA A 230 34.45 -5.63 -2.50
N TYR A 231 34.31 -5.20 -1.26
CA TYR A 231 34.60 -3.82 -0.85
C TYR A 231 36.05 -3.42 -1.07
N GLU A 232 37.00 -4.34 -0.83
CA GLU A 232 38.43 -4.13 -1.10
C GLU A 232 38.74 -3.98 -2.59
N ARG A 233 37.94 -4.61 -3.46
CA ARG A 233 37.99 -4.43 -4.91
C ARG A 233 37.35 -3.11 -5.39
N GLY A 234 36.78 -2.31 -4.47
CA GLY A 234 36.10 -1.06 -4.80
C GLY A 234 34.64 -1.22 -5.18
N GLU A 235 34.05 -2.41 -5.01
CA GLU A 235 32.63 -2.65 -5.23
C GLU A 235 31.79 -2.10 -4.07
N SER A 236 30.53 -1.77 -4.31
CA SER A 236 29.52 -1.54 -3.29
C SER A 236 28.45 -2.62 -3.39
N ASP A 237 27.53 -2.69 -2.43
CA ASP A 237 26.51 -3.75 -2.36
C ASP A 237 25.78 -3.94 -3.69
N GLU A 238 25.32 -2.84 -4.30
CA GLU A 238 24.59 -2.87 -5.58
C GLU A 238 25.38 -3.55 -6.72
N PHE A 239 26.71 -3.44 -6.70
CA PHE A 239 27.59 -3.85 -7.78
C PHE A 239 28.50 -5.06 -7.43
N VAL A 240 28.24 -5.73 -6.32
CA VAL A 240 28.99 -6.95 -5.97
C VAL A 240 28.83 -7.97 -7.08
N LYS A 241 29.97 -8.41 -7.64
CA LYS A 241 30.00 -9.40 -8.71
C LYS A 241 29.69 -10.79 -8.18
N ALA A 242 29.30 -11.69 -9.09
CA ALA A 242 28.94 -13.06 -8.78
C ALA A 242 29.99 -13.74 -7.87
N THR A 243 29.61 -13.99 -6.62
CA THR A 243 30.48 -14.56 -5.58
C THR A 243 29.84 -15.82 -4.99
N GLY A 244 30.50 -16.96 -5.18
CA GLY A 244 30.11 -18.22 -4.57
C GLY A 244 30.61 -18.32 -3.12
N ILE A 245 29.79 -18.84 -2.23
CA ILE A 245 30.12 -19.00 -0.80
C ILE A 245 30.21 -20.48 -0.45
N GLY A 246 31.33 -20.87 0.13
CA GLY A 246 31.65 -22.28 0.47
C GLY A 246 31.70 -23.18 -0.78
N GLU A 247 31.32 -24.43 -0.60
CA GLU A 247 31.25 -25.40 -1.70
C GLU A 247 30.23 -24.93 -2.76
N PRO A 248 30.53 -25.09 -4.07
CA PRO A 248 29.63 -24.73 -5.15
C PRO A 248 28.26 -25.38 -4.99
N VAL A 249 27.20 -24.57 -5.09
CA VAL A 249 25.83 -25.06 -5.13
C VAL A 249 25.28 -24.90 -6.55
N ARG A 250 24.55 -25.91 -7.00
CA ARG A 250 23.81 -25.90 -8.27
C ARG A 250 22.37 -26.19 -8.00
N VAL A 251 21.49 -25.64 -8.83
CA VAL A 251 20.08 -26.03 -8.83
C VAL A 251 19.98 -27.33 -9.64
N GLU A 252 19.46 -28.39 -9.03
CA GLU A 252 19.31 -29.70 -9.64
C GLU A 252 17.83 -29.98 -9.97
N ASP A 253 17.60 -30.98 -10.84
CA ASP A 253 16.25 -31.44 -11.13
C ASP A 253 15.56 -31.92 -9.85
N GLY A 254 14.33 -31.46 -9.64
CA GLY A 254 13.54 -31.76 -8.45
C GLY A 254 13.73 -30.78 -7.28
N ASP A 255 14.65 -29.82 -7.38
CA ASP A 255 14.77 -28.75 -6.39
C ASP A 255 13.60 -27.78 -6.48
N ALA A 256 13.27 -27.13 -5.37
CA ALA A 256 12.32 -26.02 -5.34
C ALA A 256 13.06 -24.70 -5.27
N VAL A 257 12.50 -23.68 -5.94
CA VAL A 257 13.00 -22.30 -5.90
C VAL A 257 11.88 -21.38 -5.42
N VAL A 258 12.16 -20.55 -4.44
CA VAL A 258 11.22 -19.53 -3.92
C VAL A 258 11.87 -18.15 -4.03
N PHE A 259 11.25 -17.25 -4.77
CA PHE A 259 11.75 -15.89 -4.95
C PHE A 259 10.99 -14.95 -4.01
N MET A 260 11.68 -14.38 -3.04
CA MET A 260 11.10 -13.67 -1.90
C MET A 260 10.94 -12.17 -2.10
N ASN A 261 11.11 -11.65 -3.30
CA ASN A 261 10.76 -10.27 -3.61
C ASN A 261 9.24 -10.13 -3.72
N PHE A 262 8.66 -9.14 -3.07
CA PHE A 262 7.22 -8.83 -3.19
C PHE A 262 6.92 -7.81 -4.28
N ARG A 263 7.88 -6.97 -4.70
CA ARG A 263 7.71 -6.04 -5.81
C ARG A 263 8.15 -6.66 -7.13
N ALA A 264 7.24 -6.64 -8.10
CA ALA A 264 7.34 -7.42 -9.34
C ALA A 264 8.35 -6.90 -10.37
N ASP A 265 8.50 -5.58 -10.50
CA ASP A 265 9.19 -4.94 -11.64
C ASP A 265 10.61 -5.44 -11.88
N ARG A 266 11.38 -5.68 -10.83
CA ARG A 266 12.77 -6.16 -10.89
C ARG A 266 12.95 -7.67 -10.62
N ALA A 267 11.84 -8.40 -10.49
CA ALA A 267 11.88 -9.85 -10.31
C ALA A 267 11.50 -10.62 -11.59
N ARG A 268 10.85 -9.97 -12.54
CA ARG A 268 10.32 -10.60 -13.76
C ARG A 268 11.38 -11.25 -14.62
N GLU A 269 12.46 -10.53 -14.92
CA GLU A 269 13.47 -10.98 -15.88
C GLU A 269 14.17 -12.26 -15.40
N LEU A 270 14.68 -12.26 -14.17
CA LEU A 270 15.32 -13.44 -13.60
C LEU A 270 14.34 -14.61 -13.49
N THR A 271 13.08 -14.37 -13.10
CA THR A 271 12.06 -15.42 -13.03
C THR A 271 11.81 -16.05 -14.40
N ARG A 272 11.72 -15.27 -15.46
CA ARG A 272 11.54 -15.77 -16.83
C ARG A 272 12.67 -16.67 -17.27
N CYS A 273 13.91 -16.39 -16.83
CA CYS A 273 15.05 -17.28 -17.11
C CYS A 273 14.85 -18.71 -16.58
N PHE A 274 14.09 -18.88 -15.48
CA PHE A 274 13.82 -20.19 -14.92
C PHE A 274 12.62 -20.89 -15.54
N VAL A 275 11.54 -20.15 -15.82
CA VAL A 275 10.22 -20.76 -16.04
C VAL A 275 9.60 -20.51 -17.41
N GLU A 276 10.12 -19.56 -18.20
CA GLU A 276 9.50 -19.21 -19.49
C GLU A 276 9.81 -20.24 -20.56
N PRO A 277 8.77 -20.92 -21.11
CA PRO A 277 8.96 -21.80 -22.25
C PRO A 277 9.48 -21.04 -23.45
N GLY A 278 10.57 -21.51 -24.07
CA GLY A 278 11.14 -20.87 -25.25
C GLY A 278 11.94 -19.60 -24.98
N PHE A 279 12.34 -19.35 -23.71
CA PHE A 279 13.26 -18.26 -23.37
C PHE A 279 14.53 -18.32 -24.25
N LYS A 280 14.92 -17.23 -24.88
CA LYS A 280 16.00 -17.16 -25.88
C LYS A 280 16.88 -15.91 -25.78
N GLU A 281 16.72 -15.10 -24.74
CA GLU A 281 17.44 -13.84 -24.61
C GLU A 281 18.95 -14.04 -24.38
N PHE A 282 19.32 -15.19 -23.83
CA PHE A 282 20.70 -15.71 -23.81
C PHE A 282 20.69 -17.26 -23.78
N GLU A 283 21.83 -17.87 -24.15
CA GLU A 283 21.99 -19.31 -24.11
C GLU A 283 22.18 -19.79 -22.65
N ARG A 284 21.32 -20.70 -22.20
CA ARG A 284 21.40 -21.33 -20.88
C ARG A 284 22.06 -22.70 -21.02
N ALA A 285 23.21 -22.88 -20.36
CA ALA A 285 23.92 -24.18 -20.37
C ALA A 285 23.07 -25.31 -19.75
N ARG A 286 22.26 -24.94 -18.75
CA ARG A 286 21.33 -25.86 -18.06
C ARG A 286 19.98 -25.17 -17.81
N VAL A 287 18.91 -25.97 -17.88
CA VAL A 287 17.55 -25.57 -17.49
C VAL A 287 17.02 -26.66 -16.57
N PRO A 288 17.16 -26.52 -15.25
CA PRO A 288 16.75 -27.55 -14.31
C PRO A 288 15.23 -27.74 -14.33
N GLN A 289 14.79 -29.00 -14.22
CA GLN A 289 13.39 -29.37 -14.09
C GLN A 289 12.99 -29.25 -12.62
N LEU A 290 12.52 -28.10 -12.21
CA LEU A 290 12.19 -27.80 -10.81
C LEU A 290 10.97 -28.57 -10.32
N ALA A 291 10.97 -28.95 -9.04
CA ALA A 291 9.75 -29.41 -8.38
C ALA A 291 8.68 -28.31 -8.41
N GLU A 292 9.09 -27.07 -8.15
CA GLU A 292 8.29 -25.87 -8.30
C GLU A 292 9.19 -24.62 -8.30
N PHE A 293 8.75 -23.57 -9.01
CA PHE A 293 9.23 -22.21 -8.83
C PHE A 293 8.10 -21.38 -8.25
N VAL A 294 8.29 -20.78 -7.09
CA VAL A 294 7.26 -19.95 -6.42
C VAL A 294 7.67 -18.49 -6.46
N MET A 295 6.80 -17.64 -7.00
CA MET A 295 6.87 -16.20 -6.83
C MET A 295 6.23 -15.83 -5.49
N LEU A 296 6.83 -14.93 -4.71
CA LEU A 296 6.18 -14.47 -3.46
C LEU A 296 4.86 -13.74 -3.78
N THR A 297 4.88 -12.81 -4.72
CA THR A 297 3.71 -12.17 -5.31
C THR A 297 3.63 -12.49 -6.81
N GLN A 298 2.53 -12.21 -7.48
CA GLN A 298 2.44 -12.41 -8.92
C GLN A 298 3.26 -11.36 -9.67
N TYR A 299 4.37 -11.75 -10.28
CA TYR A 299 5.23 -10.82 -11.02
C TYR A 299 4.67 -10.40 -12.38
N ALA A 300 3.96 -11.27 -13.05
CA ALA A 300 3.12 -10.99 -14.21
C ALA A 300 2.14 -12.15 -14.42
N ALA A 301 0.94 -11.87 -14.95
CA ALA A 301 -0.04 -12.91 -15.26
C ALA A 301 0.43 -13.90 -16.35
N SER A 302 1.38 -13.46 -17.21
CA SER A 302 1.97 -14.28 -18.28
C SER A 302 3.09 -15.22 -17.82
N ILE A 303 3.59 -15.09 -16.59
CA ILE A 303 4.66 -15.95 -16.07
C ILE A 303 4.03 -17.24 -15.54
N PRO A 304 4.42 -18.42 -16.09
CA PRO A 304 3.82 -19.70 -15.73
C PRO A 304 4.41 -20.28 -14.44
N ALA A 305 4.24 -19.56 -13.32
CA ALA A 305 4.66 -19.99 -11.99
C ALA A 305 3.60 -19.56 -10.96
N PRO A 306 3.38 -20.37 -9.90
CA PRO A 306 2.45 -20.00 -8.85
C PRO A 306 2.98 -18.85 -7.99
N ALA A 307 2.07 -18.04 -7.47
CA ALA A 307 2.34 -16.97 -6.51
C ALA A 307 1.84 -17.38 -5.12
N ALA A 308 2.67 -17.16 -4.10
CA ALA A 308 2.31 -17.43 -2.71
C ALA A 308 1.24 -16.46 -2.20
N PHE A 309 1.35 -15.19 -2.61
CA PHE A 309 0.40 -14.12 -2.34
C PHE A 309 -0.11 -13.58 -3.69
N ALA A 310 -1.09 -14.26 -4.25
CA ALA A 310 -1.75 -13.83 -5.48
C ALA A 310 -2.47 -12.48 -5.27
N PRO A 311 -2.67 -11.67 -6.35
CA PRO A 311 -3.49 -10.47 -6.26
C PRO A 311 -4.88 -10.80 -5.75
N GLU A 312 -5.38 -10.02 -4.79
CA GLU A 312 -6.74 -10.14 -4.30
C GLU A 312 -7.65 -9.24 -5.16
N ALA A 313 -8.69 -9.84 -5.73
CA ALA A 313 -9.73 -9.05 -6.36
C ALA A 313 -10.56 -8.36 -5.27
N LEU A 314 -10.62 -7.03 -5.31
CA LEU A 314 -11.48 -6.26 -4.41
C LEU A 314 -12.91 -6.27 -4.96
N THR A 315 -13.68 -7.28 -4.58
CA THR A 315 -15.10 -7.40 -4.90
C THR A 315 -15.97 -6.73 -3.85
N ASN A 316 -17.18 -6.34 -4.23
CA ASN A 316 -18.14 -5.64 -3.35
C ASN A 316 -17.55 -4.39 -2.69
N VAL A 317 -16.69 -3.65 -3.41
CA VAL A 317 -16.35 -2.28 -2.99
C VAL A 317 -17.61 -1.43 -3.00
N LEU A 318 -17.62 -0.31 -2.28
CA LEU A 318 -18.82 0.51 -2.11
C LEU A 318 -19.53 0.82 -3.44
N GLY A 319 -18.78 1.26 -4.45
CA GLY A 319 -19.36 1.60 -5.77
C GLY A 319 -20.02 0.42 -6.47
N GLU A 320 -19.39 -0.75 -6.44
CA GLU A 320 -19.95 -1.99 -6.99
C GLU A 320 -21.22 -2.42 -6.23
N TYR A 321 -21.16 -2.39 -4.91
CA TYR A 321 -22.27 -2.80 -4.07
C TYR A 321 -23.49 -1.88 -4.21
N LEU A 322 -23.27 -0.56 -4.31
CA LEU A 322 -24.31 0.42 -4.61
C LEU A 322 -24.96 0.13 -5.97
N ALA A 323 -24.15 -0.09 -7.00
CA ALA A 323 -24.64 -0.40 -8.36
C ALA A 323 -25.46 -1.69 -8.39
N ASN A 324 -24.99 -2.76 -7.74
CA ASN A 324 -25.69 -4.04 -7.64
C ASN A 324 -27.02 -3.94 -6.90
N ASN A 325 -27.20 -2.90 -6.07
CA ASN A 325 -28.46 -2.61 -5.36
C ASN A 325 -29.26 -1.47 -6.01
N GLY A 326 -28.97 -1.13 -7.27
CA GLY A 326 -29.73 -0.15 -8.06
C GLY A 326 -29.61 1.30 -7.56
N LYS A 327 -28.56 1.64 -6.80
CA LYS A 327 -28.30 2.99 -6.31
C LYS A 327 -27.51 3.79 -7.34
N THR A 328 -27.82 5.08 -7.43
CA THR A 328 -27.10 6.02 -8.26
C THR A 328 -26.01 6.75 -7.45
N GLN A 329 -24.87 7.02 -8.08
CA GLN A 329 -23.74 7.64 -7.40
C GLN A 329 -23.00 8.63 -8.28
N LEU A 330 -22.47 9.69 -7.66
CA LEU A 330 -21.61 10.68 -8.28
C LEU A 330 -20.22 10.61 -7.64
N ARG A 331 -19.17 10.65 -8.46
CA ARG A 331 -17.78 10.86 -8.07
C ARG A 331 -17.30 12.19 -8.63
N ILE A 332 -16.76 13.05 -7.80
CA ILE A 332 -16.33 14.37 -8.21
C ILE A 332 -15.05 14.79 -7.48
N ALA A 333 -14.11 15.29 -8.24
CA ALA A 333 -12.90 15.94 -7.74
C ALA A 333 -12.29 16.83 -8.82
N GLU A 334 -11.34 17.66 -8.43
CA GLU A 334 -10.46 18.31 -9.40
C GLU A 334 -9.35 17.37 -9.89
N THR A 335 -8.62 17.75 -10.97
CA THR A 335 -7.67 16.89 -11.70
C THR A 335 -6.72 16.15 -10.78
N GLU A 336 -6.13 16.82 -9.79
CA GLU A 336 -5.12 16.22 -8.89
C GLU A 336 -5.66 15.03 -8.08
N LYS A 337 -6.95 15.01 -7.81
CA LYS A 337 -7.59 13.99 -6.98
C LYS A 337 -8.68 13.18 -7.66
N TYR A 338 -8.84 13.35 -8.96
CA TYR A 338 -9.87 12.63 -9.73
C TYR A 338 -9.65 11.10 -9.71
N ALA A 339 -8.42 10.65 -9.91
CA ALA A 339 -8.10 9.22 -9.85
C ALA A 339 -8.37 8.62 -8.46
N HIS A 340 -8.25 9.42 -7.40
CA HIS A 340 -8.46 8.96 -6.02
C HIS A 340 -9.93 8.62 -5.76
N VAL A 341 -10.88 9.47 -6.18
CA VAL A 341 -12.32 9.19 -6.03
C VAL A 341 -12.86 8.22 -7.10
N THR A 342 -12.12 7.90 -8.12
CA THR A 342 -12.50 6.97 -9.20
C THR A 342 -11.75 5.66 -9.12
N PHE A 343 -10.56 5.57 -9.69
CA PHE A 343 -9.76 4.34 -9.78
C PHE A 343 -9.47 3.72 -8.40
N PHE A 344 -8.86 4.49 -7.48
CA PHE A 344 -8.48 3.94 -6.17
C PHE A 344 -9.68 3.62 -5.29
N PHE A 345 -10.66 4.52 -5.23
CA PHE A 345 -11.89 4.29 -4.45
C PHE A 345 -12.71 3.11 -5.00
N SER A 346 -12.60 2.81 -6.28
CA SER A 346 -13.22 1.66 -6.94
C SER A 346 -12.38 0.38 -6.89
N GLY A 347 -11.35 0.32 -6.03
CA GLY A 347 -10.53 -0.88 -5.85
C GLY A 347 -9.63 -1.21 -7.03
N GLY A 348 -9.19 -0.20 -7.80
CA GLY A 348 -8.33 -0.37 -8.96
C GLY A 348 -9.11 -0.58 -10.28
N ARG A 349 -10.40 -0.27 -10.31
CA ARG A 349 -11.24 -0.35 -11.50
C ARG A 349 -11.31 0.99 -12.22
N GLU A 350 -10.95 1.01 -13.51
CA GLU A 350 -11.05 2.20 -14.37
C GLU A 350 -12.50 2.51 -14.80
N GLU A 351 -13.24 1.49 -15.20
CA GLU A 351 -14.59 1.65 -15.75
C GLU A 351 -15.60 2.03 -14.66
N PRO A 352 -16.49 3.00 -14.90
CA PRO A 352 -17.57 3.32 -13.99
C PRO A 352 -18.48 2.12 -13.74
N PHE A 353 -19.04 2.04 -12.53
CA PHE A 353 -20.09 1.08 -12.24
C PHE A 353 -21.44 1.52 -12.85
N PRO A 354 -22.39 0.61 -13.11
CA PRO A 354 -23.75 1.00 -13.51
C PRO A 354 -24.36 2.00 -12.52
N GLY A 355 -24.89 3.11 -13.03
CA GLY A 355 -25.45 4.19 -12.19
C GLY A 355 -24.41 5.13 -11.56
N GLU A 356 -23.12 4.98 -11.90
CA GLU A 356 -22.06 5.89 -11.50
C GLU A 356 -21.81 6.94 -12.59
N GLU A 357 -21.85 8.22 -12.17
CA GLU A 357 -21.41 9.35 -12.98
C GLU A 357 -20.15 9.95 -12.37
N ARG A 358 -19.31 10.53 -13.23
CA ARG A 358 -18.03 11.13 -12.85
C ARG A 358 -17.93 12.55 -13.39
N ILE A 359 -17.53 13.49 -12.52
CA ILE A 359 -17.28 14.87 -12.90
C ILE A 359 -15.84 15.22 -12.54
N LEU A 360 -15.08 15.62 -13.55
CA LEU A 360 -13.72 16.14 -13.39
C LEU A 360 -13.75 17.64 -13.55
N ILE A 361 -13.23 18.35 -12.58
CA ILE A 361 -13.01 19.79 -12.63
C ILE A 361 -11.52 20.04 -12.86
N PRO A 362 -11.11 20.82 -13.87
CA PRO A 362 -9.70 21.11 -14.09
C PRO A 362 -9.07 21.82 -12.88
N SER A 363 -7.92 21.35 -12.43
CA SER A 363 -7.10 22.06 -11.45
C SER A 363 -6.50 23.31 -12.07
N PRO A 364 -6.23 24.38 -11.30
CA PRO A 364 -5.66 25.61 -11.82
C PRO A 364 -4.24 25.38 -12.36
N GLN A 365 -3.93 26.01 -13.49
CA GLN A 365 -2.60 25.94 -14.12
C GLN A 365 -1.64 26.95 -13.48
N VAL A 366 -1.15 26.62 -12.30
CA VAL A 366 -0.15 27.40 -11.56
C VAL A 366 1.11 26.56 -11.34
N ALA A 367 2.24 27.18 -11.10
CA ALA A 367 3.50 26.45 -10.87
C ALA A 367 3.45 25.64 -9.57
N THR A 368 2.90 26.22 -8.51
CA THR A 368 2.66 25.59 -7.20
C THR A 368 1.36 26.12 -6.63
N TYR A 369 0.68 25.33 -5.81
CA TYR A 369 -0.68 25.64 -5.35
C TYR A 369 -0.75 26.65 -4.20
N ASP A 370 0.37 27.03 -3.61
CA ASP A 370 0.44 28.21 -2.72
C ASP A 370 0.11 29.52 -3.44
N LEU A 371 0.28 29.58 -4.76
CA LEU A 371 -0.10 30.73 -5.59
C LEU A 371 -1.63 30.84 -5.79
N LYS A 372 -2.36 29.75 -5.58
CA LYS A 372 -3.82 29.69 -5.67
C LYS A 372 -4.38 28.66 -4.67
N PRO A 373 -4.37 28.98 -3.36
CA PRO A 373 -4.74 28.02 -2.31
C PRO A 373 -6.18 27.50 -2.38
N GLU A 374 -7.11 28.28 -2.93
CA GLU A 374 -8.49 27.85 -3.17
C GLU A 374 -8.60 26.77 -4.26
N MET A 375 -7.57 26.62 -5.09
CA MET A 375 -7.54 25.66 -6.20
C MET A 375 -8.84 25.70 -7.03
N SER A 376 -9.51 24.58 -7.24
CA SER A 376 -10.83 24.51 -7.90
C SER A 376 -11.96 24.16 -6.94
N ALA A 377 -11.74 24.23 -5.62
CA ALA A 377 -12.74 23.87 -4.62
C ALA A 377 -14.08 24.61 -4.76
N PRO A 378 -14.13 25.94 -5.05
CA PRO A 378 -15.39 26.64 -5.28
C PRO A 378 -16.20 26.07 -6.45
N GLU A 379 -15.55 25.74 -7.57
CA GLU A 379 -16.21 25.17 -8.75
C GLU A 379 -16.67 23.72 -8.51
N VAL A 380 -15.87 22.92 -7.83
CA VAL A 380 -16.27 21.59 -7.35
C VAL A 380 -17.53 21.71 -6.50
N THR A 381 -17.57 22.67 -5.58
CA THR A 381 -18.70 22.90 -4.69
C THR A 381 -19.96 23.33 -5.45
N ASP A 382 -19.85 24.18 -6.49
CA ASP A 382 -20.97 24.57 -7.34
C ASP A 382 -21.66 23.33 -7.93
N ARG A 383 -20.89 22.39 -8.44
CA ARG A 383 -21.41 21.14 -9.02
C ARG A 383 -22.04 20.21 -7.98
N ILE A 384 -21.46 20.15 -6.78
CA ILE A 384 -22.02 19.33 -5.70
C ILE A 384 -23.35 19.91 -5.21
N VAL A 385 -23.42 21.22 -4.99
CA VAL A 385 -24.66 21.90 -4.57
C VAL A 385 -25.76 21.67 -5.59
N GLU A 386 -25.47 21.85 -6.88
CA GLU A 386 -26.40 21.52 -7.97
C GLU A 386 -26.88 20.06 -7.90
N ALA A 387 -25.96 19.10 -7.72
CA ALA A 387 -26.28 17.68 -7.64
C ALA A 387 -27.16 17.34 -6.41
N ILE A 388 -26.91 17.99 -5.26
CA ILE A 388 -27.71 17.82 -4.04
C ILE A 388 -29.12 18.38 -4.24
N GLU A 389 -29.25 19.62 -4.71
CA GLU A 389 -30.52 20.28 -4.87
C GLU A 389 -31.42 19.58 -5.91
N ASN A 390 -30.82 19.00 -6.95
CA ASN A 390 -31.55 18.22 -7.95
C ASN A 390 -31.92 16.80 -7.48
N GLN A 391 -31.43 16.33 -6.32
CA GLN A 391 -31.67 15.01 -5.74
C GLN A 391 -31.47 13.82 -6.72
N ARG A 392 -30.51 13.99 -7.63
CA ARG A 392 -30.28 13.05 -8.74
C ARG A 392 -29.61 11.76 -8.27
N TYR A 393 -28.76 11.84 -7.25
CA TYR A 393 -27.95 10.72 -6.78
C TYR A 393 -28.37 10.27 -5.38
N ASP A 394 -28.22 8.98 -5.11
CA ASP A 394 -28.35 8.41 -3.76
C ASP A 394 -27.09 8.68 -2.93
N VAL A 395 -25.91 8.63 -3.58
CA VAL A 395 -24.61 8.84 -2.94
C VAL A 395 -23.75 9.81 -3.78
N ILE A 396 -23.05 10.71 -3.10
CA ILE A 396 -22.04 11.60 -3.70
C ILE A 396 -20.73 11.42 -2.94
N VAL A 397 -19.64 11.19 -3.66
CA VAL A 397 -18.28 11.13 -3.09
C VAL A 397 -17.46 12.28 -3.70
N VAL A 398 -16.97 13.16 -2.85
CA VAL A 398 -16.14 14.29 -3.24
C VAL A 398 -14.80 14.28 -2.50
N ASN A 399 -13.73 14.62 -3.21
CA ASN A 399 -12.44 14.94 -2.63
C ASN A 399 -12.11 16.42 -2.90
N TYR A 400 -11.68 17.09 -1.85
CA TYR A 400 -11.10 18.43 -1.91
C TYR A 400 -9.57 18.35 -1.75
N ALA A 401 -8.86 18.71 -2.79
CA ALA A 401 -7.41 18.55 -2.91
C ALA A 401 -6.57 19.52 -2.07
N ASN A 402 -7.19 20.59 -1.59
CA ASN A 402 -6.50 21.79 -1.09
C ASN A 402 -5.53 21.51 0.08
N GLY A 403 -5.95 20.73 1.08
CA GLY A 403 -5.10 20.45 2.24
C GLY A 403 -3.80 19.78 1.84
N ASP A 404 -3.89 18.73 1.05
CA ASP A 404 -2.72 17.97 0.61
C ASP A 404 -1.85 18.77 -0.36
N MET A 405 -2.43 19.28 -1.44
CA MET A 405 -1.67 19.92 -2.52
C MET A 405 -1.03 21.25 -2.09
N VAL A 406 -1.71 22.04 -1.28
CA VAL A 406 -1.13 23.26 -0.71
C VAL A 406 -0.15 22.93 0.43
N GLY A 407 -0.47 21.93 1.25
CA GLY A 407 0.40 21.46 2.32
C GLY A 407 1.78 21.04 1.83
N HIS A 408 1.85 20.35 0.70
CA HIS A 408 3.11 19.95 0.07
C HIS A 408 4.02 21.12 -0.33
N THR A 409 3.48 22.33 -0.46
CA THR A 409 4.32 23.52 -0.75
C THR A 409 5.11 24.00 0.46
N GLY A 410 4.71 23.64 1.67
CA GLY A 410 5.32 24.11 2.93
C GLY A 410 5.02 25.56 3.26
N VAL A 411 4.12 26.23 2.52
CA VAL A 411 3.77 27.64 2.73
C VAL A 411 2.59 27.76 3.69
N PHE A 412 2.89 28.04 4.96
CA PHE A 412 1.91 28.06 6.04
C PHE A 412 0.68 28.96 5.78
N GLU A 413 0.92 30.21 5.37
CA GLU A 413 -0.16 31.17 5.13
C GLU A 413 -1.07 30.73 3.95
N ALA A 414 -0.52 30.01 2.98
CA ALA A 414 -1.28 29.44 1.89
C ALA A 414 -2.15 28.27 2.39
N ALA A 415 -1.62 27.42 3.25
CA ALA A 415 -2.36 26.32 3.86
C ALA A 415 -3.52 26.84 4.74
N VAL A 416 -3.31 27.92 5.49
CA VAL A 416 -4.38 28.60 6.26
C VAL A 416 -5.50 29.05 5.33
N LYS A 417 -5.18 29.73 4.21
CA LYS A 417 -6.17 30.16 3.22
C LYS A 417 -6.90 28.99 2.56
N ALA A 418 -6.20 27.91 2.32
CA ALA A 418 -6.79 26.67 1.78
C ALA A 418 -7.87 26.13 2.75
N VAL A 419 -7.55 26.04 4.04
CA VAL A 419 -8.50 25.60 5.08
C VAL A 419 -9.72 26.52 5.18
N GLU A 420 -9.51 27.85 5.13
CA GLU A 420 -10.61 28.82 5.14
C GLU A 420 -11.54 28.68 3.92
N CYS A 421 -10.97 28.40 2.74
CA CYS A 421 -11.76 28.11 1.54
C CYS A 421 -12.57 26.82 1.71
N LEU A 422 -11.96 25.76 2.23
CA LEU A 422 -12.65 24.49 2.49
C LEU A 422 -13.80 24.67 3.48
N ASP A 423 -13.62 25.46 4.53
CA ASP A 423 -14.68 25.77 5.49
C ASP A 423 -15.91 26.40 4.81
N SER A 424 -15.69 27.36 3.92
CA SER A 424 -16.76 27.97 3.12
C SER A 424 -17.44 26.96 2.19
N CYS A 425 -16.68 26.11 1.53
CA CYS A 425 -17.20 25.05 0.64
C CYS A 425 -18.07 24.06 1.40
N VAL A 426 -17.59 23.56 2.54
CA VAL A 426 -18.36 22.67 3.43
C VAL A 426 -19.65 23.32 3.89
N GLY A 427 -19.61 24.62 4.26
CA GLY A 427 -20.80 25.38 4.65
C GLY A 427 -21.89 25.37 3.58
N ARG A 428 -21.51 25.56 2.33
CA ARG A 428 -22.45 25.53 1.19
C ARG A 428 -23.05 24.13 0.97
N ILE A 429 -22.28 23.08 1.15
CA ILE A 429 -22.79 21.70 1.07
C ILE A 429 -23.79 21.45 2.19
N VAL A 430 -23.47 21.82 3.42
CA VAL A 430 -24.36 21.64 4.59
C VAL A 430 -25.68 22.37 4.37
N GLU A 431 -25.66 23.61 3.88
CA GLU A 431 -26.87 24.39 3.55
C GLU A 431 -27.72 23.70 2.47
N ALA A 432 -27.09 23.15 1.43
CA ALA A 432 -27.80 22.41 0.39
C ALA A 432 -28.44 21.13 0.93
N LEU A 433 -27.72 20.37 1.77
CA LEU A 433 -28.24 19.17 2.41
C LEU A 433 -29.43 19.47 3.33
N ASP A 434 -29.37 20.55 4.10
CA ASP A 434 -30.46 20.96 4.99
C ASP A 434 -31.76 21.24 4.23
N LYS A 435 -31.68 21.80 3.02
CA LYS A 435 -32.83 22.07 2.16
C LYS A 435 -33.55 20.81 1.69
N VAL A 436 -32.80 19.75 1.43
CA VAL A 436 -33.36 18.51 0.83
C VAL A 436 -33.49 17.36 1.85
N GLY A 437 -33.03 17.55 3.09
CA GLY A 437 -33.02 16.50 4.11
C GLY A 437 -31.97 15.40 3.84
N GLY A 438 -30.91 15.76 3.14
CA GLY A 438 -29.74 14.88 2.93
C GLY A 438 -28.84 14.84 4.16
N GLU A 439 -27.85 13.94 4.11
CA GLU A 439 -26.86 13.77 5.18
C GLU A 439 -25.45 13.70 4.60
N ALA A 440 -24.44 13.92 5.45
CA ALA A 440 -23.05 13.74 5.03
C ALA A 440 -22.19 13.07 6.12
N LEU A 441 -21.11 12.48 5.66
CA LEU A 441 -19.93 12.16 6.44
C LEU A 441 -18.78 13.04 5.97
N LEU A 442 -18.12 13.74 6.88
CA LEU A 442 -16.92 14.50 6.60
C LEU A 442 -15.73 13.78 7.25
N THR A 443 -14.71 13.53 6.45
CA THR A 443 -13.45 12.91 6.92
C THR A 443 -12.27 13.38 6.08
N ALA A 444 -11.11 12.81 6.32
CA ALA A 444 -9.92 12.94 5.48
C ALA A 444 -9.34 11.55 5.22
N ASP A 445 -8.38 11.46 4.33
CA ASP A 445 -7.70 10.21 3.97
C ASP A 445 -6.34 10.06 4.65
N HIS A 446 -5.71 11.16 5.02
CA HIS A 446 -4.48 11.26 5.82
C HIS A 446 -4.30 12.69 6.33
N GLY A 447 -3.28 12.94 7.16
CA GLY A 447 -2.91 14.26 7.63
C GLY A 447 -1.81 14.90 6.77
N ASN A 448 -1.72 16.25 6.82
CA ASN A 448 -0.69 17.08 6.23
C ASN A 448 -0.67 18.48 6.88
N VAL A 449 -1.75 19.29 6.67
CA VAL A 449 -1.77 20.73 7.02
C VAL A 449 -1.90 21.03 8.52
N GLU A 450 -2.15 20.04 9.35
CA GLU A 450 -2.12 20.19 10.81
C GLU A 450 -0.69 20.28 11.36
N GLN A 451 0.33 19.99 10.51
CA GLN A 451 1.75 20.10 10.87
C GLN A 451 2.56 20.66 9.69
N MET A 452 2.78 21.97 9.65
CA MET A 452 3.46 22.66 8.56
C MET A 452 4.95 22.97 8.83
N GLU A 453 5.45 22.64 10.02
CA GLU A 453 6.86 22.75 10.40
C GLU A 453 7.33 21.48 11.10
N ASP A 454 8.56 21.06 10.79
CA ASP A 454 9.24 20.01 11.50
C ASP A 454 9.79 20.54 12.82
N ALA A 455 9.26 20.06 13.93
CA ALA A 455 9.59 20.55 15.27
C ALA A 455 11.06 20.32 15.68
N MET A 456 11.77 19.39 15.04
CA MET A 456 13.17 19.09 15.33
C MET A 456 14.13 19.98 14.54
N THR A 457 13.79 20.30 13.30
CA THR A 457 14.68 21.02 12.39
C THR A 457 14.28 22.48 12.18
N GLY A 458 13.03 22.84 12.50
CA GLY A 458 12.47 24.18 12.24
C GLY A 458 12.30 24.47 10.74
N GLN A 459 12.36 23.44 9.89
CA GLN A 459 12.14 23.57 8.46
C GLN A 459 10.65 23.34 8.12
N ALA A 460 10.22 23.81 6.96
CA ALA A 460 8.89 23.52 6.48
C ALA A 460 8.68 22.00 6.38
N HIS A 461 7.58 21.52 6.95
CA HIS A 461 7.14 20.14 6.80
C HIS A 461 6.24 20.05 5.57
N THR A 462 6.62 19.24 4.61
CA THR A 462 5.93 19.10 3.31
C THR A 462 5.43 17.69 3.06
N ALA A 463 5.64 16.78 4.02
CA ALA A 463 5.20 15.38 3.93
C ALA A 463 3.84 15.18 4.62
N HIS A 464 3.25 14.02 4.43
CA HIS A 464 2.08 13.60 5.21
C HIS A 464 2.45 13.35 6.67
N THR A 465 1.45 13.17 7.52
CA THR A 465 1.61 12.86 8.94
C THR A 465 0.98 11.52 9.29
N CYS A 466 1.29 11.00 10.48
CA CYS A 466 0.61 9.85 11.05
C CYS A 466 -0.57 10.26 11.98
N GLU A 467 -0.89 11.55 12.02
CA GLU A 467 -1.98 12.05 12.86
C GLU A 467 -3.33 11.44 12.44
N PRO A 468 -4.25 11.22 13.39
CA PRO A 468 -5.59 10.77 13.06
C PRO A 468 -6.33 11.83 12.25
N VAL A 469 -7.40 11.42 11.59
CA VAL A 469 -8.23 12.31 10.78
C VAL A 469 -9.61 12.50 11.39
N PRO A 470 -10.28 13.65 11.17
CA PRO A 470 -11.62 13.88 11.68
C PRO A 470 -12.64 12.94 11.04
N PHE A 471 -13.66 12.59 11.79
CA PHE A 471 -14.85 11.92 11.30
C PHE A 471 -16.09 12.62 11.90
N ILE A 472 -16.91 13.24 11.07
CA ILE A 472 -18.09 14.02 11.49
C ILE A 472 -19.32 13.50 10.75
N TYR A 473 -20.35 13.10 11.48
CA TYR A 473 -21.68 12.88 10.90
C TYR A 473 -22.44 14.21 10.84
N ILE A 474 -22.97 14.53 9.70
CA ILE A 474 -23.75 15.76 9.45
C ILE A 474 -25.16 15.36 9.04
N GLY A 475 -26.11 15.55 9.94
CA GLY A 475 -27.50 15.16 9.73
C GLY A 475 -28.38 15.45 10.93
N LYS A 476 -29.63 15.00 10.84
CA LYS A 476 -30.66 15.24 11.87
C LYS A 476 -31.05 14.00 12.65
N ARG A 477 -30.56 12.81 12.27
CA ARG A 477 -30.83 11.59 13.02
C ARG A 477 -30.05 11.57 14.33
N ASN A 478 -30.60 10.91 15.33
CA ASN A 478 -29.92 10.69 16.58
C ASN A 478 -28.93 9.53 16.41
N VAL A 479 -27.65 9.85 16.41
CA VAL A 479 -26.56 8.87 16.26
C VAL A 479 -25.50 9.07 17.32
N SER A 480 -24.79 8.01 17.65
CA SER A 480 -23.57 8.02 18.44
C SER A 480 -22.38 7.58 17.58
N ILE A 481 -21.18 8.05 17.93
CA ILE A 481 -19.93 7.71 17.25
C ILE A 481 -19.14 6.73 18.10
N ARG A 482 -18.73 5.62 17.49
CA ARG A 482 -17.83 4.65 18.09
C ARG A 482 -16.38 5.13 17.98
N GLU A 483 -15.64 5.07 19.06
CA GLU A 483 -14.21 5.38 19.09
C GLU A 483 -13.36 4.28 18.41
N GLY A 484 -12.13 4.64 18.03
CA GLY A 484 -11.15 3.70 17.46
C GLY A 484 -11.50 3.22 16.05
N GLY A 485 -12.18 4.06 15.26
CA GLY A 485 -12.46 3.80 13.86
C GLY A 485 -11.23 3.93 12.96
N VAL A 486 -11.31 3.33 11.78
CA VAL A 486 -10.28 3.41 10.72
C VAL A 486 -10.94 3.76 9.38
N LEU A 487 -10.16 4.12 8.36
CA LEU A 487 -10.72 4.50 7.05
C LEU A 487 -11.58 3.38 6.43
N ALA A 488 -11.24 2.13 6.65
CA ALA A 488 -12.00 0.96 6.19
C ALA A 488 -13.42 0.86 6.77
N ASP A 489 -13.70 1.58 7.85
CA ASP A 489 -15.00 1.59 8.50
C ASP A 489 -16.01 2.55 7.84
N VAL A 490 -15.54 3.44 6.95
CA VAL A 490 -16.37 4.50 6.35
C VAL A 490 -17.41 3.94 5.39
N ALA A 491 -17.06 3.03 4.48
CA ALA A 491 -18.02 2.40 3.57
C ALA A 491 -19.11 1.60 4.32
N PRO A 492 -18.78 0.73 5.30
CA PRO A 492 -19.78 0.09 6.16
C PRO A 492 -20.70 1.10 6.88
N THR A 493 -20.16 2.22 7.32
CA THR A 493 -20.93 3.31 7.94
C THR A 493 -21.92 3.93 6.95
N MET A 494 -21.47 4.20 5.73
CA MET A 494 -22.35 4.73 4.67
C MET A 494 -23.51 3.77 4.37
N LEU A 495 -23.21 2.47 4.25
CA LEU A 495 -24.25 1.46 4.01
C LEU A 495 -25.25 1.39 5.19
N THR A 496 -24.77 1.47 6.43
CA THR A 496 -25.62 1.53 7.63
C THR A 496 -26.56 2.74 7.59
N LEU A 497 -26.04 3.92 7.24
CA LEU A 497 -26.84 5.14 7.11
C LEU A 497 -27.88 5.05 5.98
N LEU A 498 -27.56 4.35 4.91
CA LEU A 498 -28.47 4.07 3.78
C LEU A 498 -29.49 2.96 4.09
N GLY A 499 -29.43 2.33 5.27
CA GLY A 499 -30.29 1.21 5.63
C GLY A 499 -30.00 -0.05 4.80
N MET A 500 -28.79 -0.20 4.29
CA MET A 500 -28.34 -1.34 3.48
C MET A 500 -27.52 -2.32 4.31
N PRO A 501 -27.61 -3.63 4.07
CA PRO A 501 -26.73 -4.58 4.72
C PRO A 501 -25.30 -4.38 4.26
N VAL A 502 -24.34 -4.65 5.16
CA VAL A 502 -22.91 -4.62 4.85
C VAL A 502 -22.53 -5.97 4.24
N PRO A 503 -21.91 -6.03 3.05
CA PRO A 503 -21.50 -7.29 2.45
C PRO A 503 -20.35 -7.94 3.25
N GLN A 504 -20.27 -9.27 3.16
CA GLN A 504 -19.30 -10.06 3.95
C GLN A 504 -17.83 -9.70 3.65
N GLU A 505 -17.55 -9.25 2.46
CA GLU A 505 -16.22 -8.85 2.01
C GLU A 505 -15.74 -7.56 2.70
N MET A 506 -16.65 -6.72 3.17
CA MET A 506 -16.30 -5.55 3.99
C MET A 506 -16.10 -6.00 5.44
N THR A 507 -14.85 -6.00 5.88
CA THR A 507 -14.48 -6.37 7.26
C THR A 507 -14.52 -5.20 8.24
N GLY A 508 -14.63 -3.97 7.71
CA GLY A 508 -14.85 -2.76 8.50
C GLY A 508 -16.20 -2.78 9.22
N ARG A 509 -16.35 -1.92 10.21
CA ARG A 509 -17.56 -1.83 11.05
C ARG A 509 -18.09 -0.41 11.05
N SER A 510 -19.41 -0.24 11.05
CA SER A 510 -19.99 1.10 11.17
C SER A 510 -19.44 1.86 12.38
N ILE A 511 -18.98 3.08 12.13
CA ILE A 511 -18.56 4.04 13.17
C ILE A 511 -19.81 4.68 13.79
N VAL A 512 -20.90 4.78 13.03
CA VAL A 512 -22.16 5.38 13.46
C VAL A 512 -23.11 4.29 13.97
N GLU A 513 -23.68 4.52 15.14
CA GLU A 513 -24.79 3.73 15.70
C GLU A 513 -26.05 4.58 15.68
N LEU A 514 -27.14 4.06 15.10
CA LEU A 514 -28.45 4.69 15.05
C LEU A 514 -29.18 4.42 16.37
N ASN A 515 -29.56 5.49 17.12
CA ASN A 515 -30.22 5.40 18.41
C ASN A 515 -31.76 5.52 18.31
#